data_60af73092d6c9b0cc6b4c6fb00426062
#
_entry.id   60af73092d6c9b0cc6b4c6fb00426062
#
_cell.length_a   1.000
_cell.length_b   1.000
_cell.length_c   1.000
_cell.angle_alpha   90.00
_cell.angle_beta   90.00
_cell.angle_gamma   90.00
#
_symmetry.space_group_name_H-M   'P 1'
#
loop_
_entity.id
_entity.type
_entity.pdbx_description
1 polymer ?
#
loop_
_entity_poly.entity_id
_entity_poly.type
_entity_poly.pdbx_seq_one_letter_code
_entity_poly.pdbx_strand_id
1 'polypeptide(L)'
;MKQLGFYIDSAKCTGCKTCVVACKDAHDLPVGMNLRKVIEYAGGGWRQDRMTGAWHQDVFAYYLSIACNHCEDPACVKVCPTKAHFKRKEDGLVVIDREKCIGCGACAAACPYGAPQLDVNAKKMLKCDGCLDRLEKGLQPICVESCTQRAIEFGPIDALRKKYGSTAVAPLPPVTQTKPALAVHAPKNARPVGDDSGTVFLH
;
A
#
# COMPACT_ATOMS: atom_id res chain seq x y z
N MET A 1 -21.88 -1.49 -6.23
CA MET A 1 -21.37 -1.62 -4.86
C MET A 1 -20.31 -0.55 -4.70
N LYS A 2 -20.36 0.27 -3.64
CA LYS A 2 -19.33 1.30 -3.41
C LYS A 2 -18.05 0.59 -2.95
N GLN A 3 -16.94 0.78 -3.66
CA GLN A 3 -15.63 0.29 -3.28
C GLN A 3 -14.79 1.46 -2.82
N LEU A 4 -14.41 1.49 -1.55
CA LEU A 4 -13.43 2.44 -1.04
C LEU A 4 -12.02 1.95 -1.30
N GLY A 5 -11.10 2.88 -1.49
CA GLY A 5 -9.69 2.60 -1.76
C GLY A 5 -8.80 3.81 -1.56
N PHE A 6 -7.52 3.62 -1.81
CA PHE A 6 -6.51 4.67 -1.67
C PHE A 6 -6.06 5.20 -3.02
N TYR A 7 -5.75 6.48 -3.05
CA TYR A 7 -4.93 7.13 -4.06
C TYR A 7 -3.59 7.52 -3.46
N ILE A 8 -2.52 7.27 -4.19
CA ILE A 8 -1.15 7.63 -3.81
C ILE A 8 -0.51 8.45 -4.93
N ASP A 9 -0.12 9.67 -4.60
CA ASP A 9 0.68 10.52 -5.49
C ASP A 9 2.17 10.29 -5.19
N SER A 10 2.79 9.40 -5.96
CA SER A 10 4.21 9.07 -5.80
C SER A 10 5.12 10.22 -6.27
N ALA A 11 4.61 11.14 -7.09
CA ALA A 11 5.38 12.33 -7.50
C ALA A 11 5.48 13.37 -6.37
N LYS A 12 4.52 13.36 -5.41
CA LYS A 12 4.53 14.23 -4.24
C LYS A 12 5.13 13.56 -3.00
N CYS A 13 5.12 12.22 -2.94
CA CYS A 13 5.60 11.49 -1.78
C CYS A 13 7.11 11.66 -1.60
N THR A 14 7.53 12.21 -0.47
CA THR A 14 8.94 12.45 -0.13
C THR A 14 9.54 11.35 0.76
N GLY A 15 8.81 10.26 1.02
CA GLY A 15 9.29 9.19 1.88
C GLY A 15 9.39 9.54 3.37
N CYS A 16 8.78 10.63 3.84
CA CYS A 16 8.91 11.15 5.21
C CYS A 16 8.36 10.24 6.32
N LYS A 17 7.61 9.20 5.99
CA LYS A 17 7.04 8.18 6.89
C LYS A 17 6.07 8.70 7.96
N THR A 18 5.65 9.97 7.95
CA THR A 18 4.65 10.51 8.88
C THR A 18 3.37 9.66 8.89
N CYS A 19 2.92 9.20 7.72
CA CYS A 19 1.76 8.31 7.60
C CYS A 19 1.97 6.92 8.25
N VAL A 20 3.20 6.43 8.31
CA VAL A 20 3.57 5.17 8.99
C VAL A 20 3.51 5.37 10.50
N VAL A 21 4.16 6.42 11.01
CA VAL A 21 4.19 6.74 12.44
C VAL A 21 2.77 7.00 12.97
N ALA A 22 2.00 7.84 12.29
CA ALA A 22 0.62 8.13 12.68
C ALA A 22 -0.27 6.87 12.69
N CYS A 23 -0.10 5.97 11.71
CA CYS A 23 -0.83 4.70 11.69
C CYS A 23 -0.40 3.80 12.86
N LYS A 24 0.90 3.76 13.16
CA LYS A 24 1.47 2.97 14.24
C LYS A 24 0.96 3.45 15.60
N ASP A 25 0.99 4.75 15.84
CA ASP A 25 0.53 5.38 17.06
C ASP A 25 -0.98 5.18 17.26
N ALA A 26 -1.79 5.50 16.26
CA ALA A 26 -3.25 5.38 16.34
C ALA A 26 -3.77 3.95 16.55
N HIS A 27 -2.99 2.94 16.24
CA HIS A 27 -3.35 1.52 16.38
C HIS A 27 -2.52 0.80 17.46
N ASP A 28 -1.74 1.52 18.24
CA ASP A 28 -0.87 1.00 19.32
C ASP A 28 -0.04 -0.22 18.85
N LEU A 29 0.63 -0.07 17.69
CA LEU A 29 1.35 -1.18 17.08
C LEU A 29 2.73 -1.37 17.72
N PRO A 30 3.10 -2.60 18.08
CA PRO A 30 4.42 -2.89 18.65
C PRO A 30 5.55 -2.65 17.64
N VAL A 31 6.78 -2.63 18.15
CA VAL A 31 7.98 -2.56 17.33
C VAL A 31 7.99 -3.71 16.31
N GLY A 32 8.38 -3.40 15.07
CA GLY A 32 8.42 -4.38 13.96
C GLY A 32 7.11 -4.53 13.18
N MET A 33 5.97 -4.06 13.70
CA MET A 33 4.68 -4.12 13.01
C MET A 33 4.30 -2.76 12.40
N ASN A 34 4.02 -2.76 11.10
CA ASN A 34 3.59 -1.57 10.36
C ASN A 34 2.46 -1.92 9.39
N LEU A 35 1.25 -1.42 9.64
CA LEU A 35 0.09 -1.65 8.75
C LEU A 35 0.17 -0.78 7.49
N ARG A 36 0.90 0.33 7.55
CA ARG A 36 1.29 1.15 6.40
C ARG A 36 2.81 1.16 6.31
N LYS A 37 3.32 1.05 5.10
CA LYS A 37 4.75 1.04 4.79
C LYS A 37 5.04 2.11 3.75
N VAL A 38 6.23 2.68 3.77
CA VAL A 38 6.76 3.48 2.68
C VAL A 38 7.86 2.67 2.02
N ILE A 39 7.63 2.31 0.77
CA ILE A 39 8.58 1.60 -0.08
C ILE A 39 9.36 2.66 -0.85
N GLU A 40 10.68 2.60 -0.81
CA GLU A 40 11.54 3.30 -1.75
C GLU A 40 11.96 2.33 -2.85
N TYR A 41 11.87 2.78 -4.11
CA TYR A 41 12.42 2.06 -5.25
C TYR A 41 13.40 2.97 -5.97
N ALA A 42 14.66 2.57 -5.97
CA ALA A 42 15.75 3.38 -6.50
C ALA A 42 16.74 2.55 -7.30
N GLY A 43 17.34 3.16 -8.30
CA GLY A 43 18.31 2.50 -9.17
C GLY A 43 18.93 3.44 -10.19
N GLY A 44 19.54 2.87 -11.22
CA GLY A 44 20.28 3.59 -12.24
C GLY A 44 21.69 3.94 -11.81
N GLY A 45 22.36 4.75 -12.63
CA GLY A 45 23.75 5.11 -12.39
C GLY A 45 24.26 6.22 -13.32
N TRP A 46 25.56 6.39 -13.32
CA TRP A 46 26.24 7.34 -14.18
C TRP A 46 27.10 6.59 -15.20
N ARG A 47 27.10 7.06 -16.45
CA ARG A 47 27.95 6.54 -17.53
C ARG A 47 28.70 7.68 -18.20
N GLN A 48 29.99 7.50 -18.43
CA GLN A 48 30.76 8.42 -19.24
C GLN A 48 30.79 7.93 -20.71
N ASP A 49 30.42 8.80 -21.62
CA ASP A 49 30.62 8.56 -23.04
C ASP A 49 32.14 8.61 -23.35
N ARG A 50 32.66 7.52 -23.89
CA ARG A 50 34.10 7.38 -24.13
C ARG A 50 34.62 8.25 -25.29
N MET A 51 33.72 8.68 -26.20
CA MET A 51 34.12 9.50 -27.34
C MET A 51 34.05 10.98 -27.03
N THR A 52 33.02 11.41 -26.33
CA THR A 52 32.78 12.84 -26.03
C THR A 52 33.26 13.27 -24.66
N GLY A 53 33.50 12.32 -23.75
CA GLY A 53 33.80 12.57 -22.33
C GLY A 53 32.59 13.03 -21.51
N ALA A 54 31.41 13.17 -22.14
CA ALA A 54 30.19 13.61 -21.46
C ALA A 54 29.66 12.56 -20.47
N TRP A 55 29.13 13.03 -19.34
CA TRP A 55 28.47 12.19 -18.36
C TRP A 55 26.96 12.14 -18.61
N HIS A 56 26.40 10.94 -18.62
CA HIS A 56 24.97 10.67 -18.71
C HIS A 56 24.52 9.95 -17.44
N GLN A 57 23.33 10.26 -16.97
CA GLN A 57 22.73 9.60 -15.80
C GLN A 57 21.33 9.08 -16.14
N ASP A 58 20.96 7.94 -15.53
CA ASP A 58 19.65 7.34 -15.57
C ASP A 58 19.15 7.02 -14.15
N VAL A 59 19.67 7.73 -13.17
CA VAL A 59 19.29 7.57 -11.75
C VAL A 59 17.80 7.85 -11.56
N PHE A 60 17.15 6.99 -10.82
CA PHE A 60 15.78 7.19 -10.38
C PHE A 60 15.60 6.80 -8.91
N ALA A 61 14.71 7.48 -8.24
CA ALA A 61 14.22 7.13 -6.90
C ALA A 61 12.81 7.69 -6.74
N TYR A 62 11.93 6.90 -6.14
CA TYR A 62 10.60 7.34 -5.76
C TYR A 62 10.01 6.51 -4.62
N TYR A 63 8.98 7.04 -3.99
CA TYR A 63 8.37 6.47 -2.80
C TYR A 63 6.91 6.09 -3.03
N LEU A 64 6.51 4.95 -2.47
CA LEU A 64 5.14 4.46 -2.49
C LEU A 64 4.67 4.17 -1.07
N SER A 65 3.66 4.91 -0.62
CA SER A 65 3.05 4.68 0.69
C SER A 65 1.95 3.64 0.56
N ILE A 66 2.23 2.40 0.94
CA ILE A 66 1.35 1.25 0.73
C ILE A 66 0.84 0.70 2.07
N ALA A 67 -0.43 0.29 2.08
CA ALA A 67 -1.08 -0.45 3.15
C ALA A 67 -1.88 -1.63 2.56
N CYS A 68 -2.90 -2.14 3.25
CA CYS A 68 -3.87 -3.01 2.60
C CYS A 68 -4.61 -2.25 1.49
N ASN A 69 -4.64 -2.82 0.31
CA ASN A 69 -5.27 -2.21 -0.86
C ASN A 69 -6.74 -2.58 -1.00
N HIS A 70 -7.36 -3.26 -0.02
CA HIS A 70 -8.77 -3.64 0.01
C HIS A 70 -9.27 -4.17 -1.34
N CYS A 71 -8.54 -5.11 -1.93
CA CYS A 71 -8.69 -5.63 -3.28
C CYS A 71 -10.15 -5.96 -3.63
N GLU A 72 -10.51 -5.79 -4.89
CA GLU A 72 -11.82 -6.21 -5.41
C GLU A 72 -11.93 -7.74 -5.45
N ASP A 73 -10.82 -8.41 -5.75
CA ASP A 73 -10.66 -9.86 -5.71
C ASP A 73 -9.61 -10.30 -4.67
N PRO A 74 -9.93 -10.27 -3.36
CA PRO A 74 -8.95 -10.43 -2.30
C PRO A 74 -8.51 -11.88 -2.10
N ALA A 75 -7.26 -12.21 -2.45
CA ALA A 75 -6.69 -13.54 -2.24
C ALA A 75 -6.71 -13.96 -0.76
N CYS A 76 -6.47 -13.02 0.16
CA CYS A 76 -6.49 -13.26 1.60
C CYS A 76 -7.86 -13.73 2.14
N VAL A 77 -8.96 -13.33 1.49
CA VAL A 77 -10.32 -13.81 1.84
C VAL A 77 -10.51 -15.24 1.35
N LYS A 78 -10.05 -15.53 0.13
CA LYS A 78 -10.22 -16.85 -0.51
C LYS A 78 -9.50 -17.96 0.27
N VAL A 79 -8.33 -17.68 0.84
CA VAL A 79 -7.50 -18.68 1.54
C VAL A 79 -7.79 -18.80 3.03
N CYS A 80 -8.70 -18.00 3.60
CA CYS A 80 -8.96 -18.01 5.03
C CYS A 80 -9.82 -19.21 5.44
N PRO A 81 -9.26 -20.19 6.20
CA PRO A 81 -9.99 -21.41 6.53
C PRO A 81 -11.17 -21.16 7.48
N THR A 82 -11.05 -20.18 8.37
CA THR A 82 -12.10 -19.83 9.35
C THR A 82 -13.03 -18.73 8.84
N LYS A 83 -12.83 -18.23 7.61
CA LYS A 83 -13.56 -17.08 7.05
C LYS A 83 -13.49 -15.82 7.94
N ALA A 84 -12.43 -15.71 8.75
CA ALA A 84 -12.14 -14.52 9.55
C ALA A 84 -11.86 -13.30 8.67
N HIS A 85 -11.19 -13.49 7.52
CA HIS A 85 -11.09 -12.45 6.50
C HIS A 85 -12.35 -12.39 5.67
N PHE A 86 -12.92 -11.20 5.53
CA PHE A 86 -14.08 -10.98 4.68
C PHE A 86 -14.07 -9.59 4.05
N LYS A 87 -14.83 -9.46 2.97
CA LYS A 87 -15.04 -8.19 2.27
C LYS A 87 -16.40 -7.64 2.68
N ARG A 88 -16.42 -6.43 3.18
CA ARG A 88 -17.63 -5.71 3.56
C ARG A 88 -18.47 -5.37 2.32
N LYS A 89 -19.78 -5.48 2.43
CA LYS A 89 -20.69 -5.18 1.32
C LYS A 89 -20.98 -3.69 1.19
N GLU A 90 -20.89 -2.95 2.29
CA GLU A 90 -21.23 -1.54 2.41
C GLU A 90 -20.23 -0.63 1.69
N ASP A 91 -18.96 -0.96 1.80
CA ASP A 91 -17.86 -0.11 1.37
C ASP A 91 -16.73 -0.84 0.63
N GLY A 92 -16.82 -2.16 0.50
CA GLY A 92 -15.83 -2.99 -0.18
C GLY A 92 -14.51 -3.14 0.58
N LEU A 93 -14.42 -2.67 1.82
CA LEU A 93 -13.21 -2.86 2.61
C LEU A 93 -13.04 -4.33 3.01
N VAL A 94 -11.80 -4.80 2.97
CA VAL A 94 -11.45 -6.13 3.46
C VAL A 94 -11.01 -6.00 4.90
N VAL A 95 -11.62 -6.77 5.79
CA VAL A 95 -11.37 -6.71 7.24
C VAL A 95 -11.13 -8.10 7.82
N ILE A 96 -10.69 -8.15 9.08
CA ILE A 96 -10.48 -9.39 9.83
C ILE A 96 -11.37 -9.38 11.05
N ASP A 97 -12.19 -10.40 11.19
CA ASP A 97 -12.84 -10.76 12.44
C ASP A 97 -11.78 -11.44 13.34
N ARG A 98 -11.29 -10.69 14.32
CA ARG A 98 -10.22 -11.18 15.19
C ARG A 98 -10.67 -12.31 16.12
N GLU A 99 -11.96 -12.45 16.41
CA GLU A 99 -12.48 -13.55 17.23
C GLU A 99 -12.37 -14.88 16.48
N LYS A 100 -12.72 -14.89 15.20
CA LYS A 100 -12.62 -16.09 14.33
C LYS A 100 -11.20 -16.39 13.85
N CYS A 101 -10.29 -15.41 13.93
CA CYS A 101 -8.94 -15.58 13.43
C CYS A 101 -8.14 -16.55 14.32
N ILE A 102 -7.50 -17.54 13.73
CA ILE A 102 -6.64 -18.52 14.42
C ILE A 102 -5.14 -18.25 14.26
N GLY A 103 -4.76 -17.13 13.62
CA GLY A 103 -3.36 -16.74 13.44
C GLY A 103 -2.53 -17.61 12.49
N CYS A 104 -3.15 -18.41 11.62
CA CYS A 104 -2.46 -19.42 10.79
C CYS A 104 -1.51 -18.86 9.71
N GLY A 105 -1.54 -17.54 9.43
CA GLY A 105 -0.65 -16.91 8.45
C GLY A 105 -1.00 -17.09 6.97
N ALA A 106 -1.98 -17.92 6.60
CA ALA A 106 -2.33 -18.20 5.19
C ALA A 106 -2.64 -16.90 4.40
N CYS A 107 -3.30 -15.94 5.02
CA CYS A 107 -3.60 -14.65 4.40
C CYS A 107 -2.35 -13.80 4.14
N ALA A 108 -1.31 -13.89 4.98
CA ALA A 108 -0.03 -13.21 4.76
C ALA A 108 0.71 -13.82 3.57
N ALA A 109 0.75 -15.16 3.49
CA ALA A 109 1.38 -15.88 2.38
C ALA A 109 0.69 -15.60 1.03
N ALA A 110 -0.63 -15.44 1.03
CA ALA A 110 -1.41 -15.19 -0.20
C ALA A 110 -1.44 -13.73 -0.65
N CYS A 111 -1.03 -12.78 0.20
CA CYS A 111 -1.14 -11.36 -0.11
C CYS A 111 0.09 -10.87 -0.89
N PRO A 112 -0.04 -10.45 -2.16
CA PRO A 112 1.11 -9.99 -2.93
C PRO A 112 1.70 -8.65 -2.43
N TYR A 113 0.99 -7.96 -1.54
CA TYR A 113 1.42 -6.69 -0.92
C TYR A 113 1.98 -6.87 0.49
N GLY A 114 1.97 -8.08 1.05
CA GLY A 114 2.43 -8.35 2.42
C GLY A 114 1.66 -7.55 3.49
N ALA A 115 0.36 -7.30 3.27
CA ALA A 115 -0.42 -6.45 4.17
C ALA A 115 -0.83 -7.13 5.49
N PRO A 116 -1.27 -8.40 5.54
CA PRO A 116 -1.55 -9.07 6.80
C PRO A 116 -0.26 -9.42 7.54
N GLN A 117 -0.22 -9.11 8.84
CA GLN A 117 0.91 -9.40 9.72
C GLN A 117 0.41 -10.15 10.96
N LEU A 118 1.26 -10.99 11.56
CA LEU A 118 0.95 -11.72 12.78
C LEU A 118 1.25 -10.84 13.99
N ASP A 119 0.21 -10.58 14.77
CA ASP A 119 0.34 -10.08 16.13
C ASP A 119 0.74 -11.26 17.02
N VAL A 120 2.03 -11.35 17.36
CA VAL A 120 2.59 -12.47 18.12
C VAL A 120 2.05 -12.56 19.54
N ASN A 121 1.69 -11.40 20.15
CA ASN A 121 1.17 -11.37 21.49
C ASN A 121 -0.28 -11.87 21.54
N ALA A 122 -1.12 -11.38 20.64
CA ALA A 122 -2.51 -11.83 20.54
C ALA A 122 -2.67 -13.15 19.78
N LYS A 123 -1.63 -13.64 19.09
CA LYS A 123 -1.65 -14.82 18.21
C LYS A 123 -2.74 -14.72 17.13
N LYS A 124 -2.96 -13.53 16.63
CA LYS A 124 -3.99 -13.19 15.63
C LYS A 124 -3.38 -12.40 14.49
N MET A 125 -3.98 -12.51 13.30
CA MET A 125 -3.56 -11.66 12.18
C MET A 125 -4.13 -10.26 12.33
N LEU A 126 -3.35 -9.26 11.90
CA LEU A 126 -3.73 -7.84 11.87
C LEU A 126 -3.35 -7.27 10.50
N LYS A 127 -4.12 -6.31 10.02
CA LYS A 127 -3.83 -5.51 8.81
C LYS A 127 -4.60 -4.21 8.85
N CYS A 128 -4.26 -3.27 7.98
CA CYS A 128 -5.05 -2.06 7.76
C CYS A 128 -6.51 -2.42 7.44
N ASP A 129 -7.45 -1.83 8.15
CA ASP A 129 -8.91 -1.94 7.99
C ASP A 129 -9.53 -0.70 7.35
N GLY A 130 -8.69 0.29 6.95
CA GLY A 130 -9.14 1.58 6.45
C GLY A 130 -9.45 2.59 7.56
N CYS A 131 -9.06 2.31 8.79
CA CYS A 131 -9.43 3.06 10.01
C CYS A 131 -10.96 3.14 10.18
N LEU A 132 -11.63 2.00 10.23
CA LEU A 132 -13.10 1.89 10.31
C LEU A 132 -13.69 2.76 11.43
N ASP A 133 -13.10 2.74 12.60
CA ASP A 133 -13.49 3.54 13.75
C ASP A 133 -13.53 5.05 13.47
N ARG A 134 -12.62 5.52 12.60
CA ARG A 134 -12.57 6.91 12.16
C ARG A 134 -13.62 7.17 11.08
N LEU A 135 -13.77 6.26 10.12
CA LEU A 135 -14.75 6.39 9.05
C LEU A 135 -16.19 6.44 9.61
N GLU A 136 -16.50 5.66 10.64
CA GLU A 136 -17.79 5.68 11.35
C GLU A 136 -18.08 7.03 12.02
N LYS A 137 -17.03 7.77 12.40
CA LYS A 137 -17.12 9.14 12.93
C LYS A 137 -17.06 10.22 11.82
N GLY A 138 -17.10 9.84 10.55
CA GLY A 138 -17.00 10.76 9.42
C GLY A 138 -15.60 11.35 9.19
N LEU A 139 -14.58 10.80 9.82
CA LEU A 139 -13.19 11.24 9.70
C LEU A 139 -12.46 10.43 8.59
N GLN A 140 -11.40 11.02 8.05
CA GLN A 140 -10.52 10.30 7.12
C GLN A 140 -9.59 9.32 7.86
N PRO A 141 -9.05 8.29 7.18
CA PRO A 141 -7.99 7.46 7.75
C PRO A 141 -6.82 8.32 8.24
N ILE A 142 -6.25 7.98 9.39
CA ILE A 142 -5.21 8.79 10.05
C ILE A 142 -4.01 9.05 9.13
N CYS A 143 -3.63 8.09 8.30
CA CYS A 143 -2.51 8.24 7.37
C CYS A 143 -2.78 9.27 6.25
N VAL A 144 -4.06 9.52 5.91
CA VAL A 144 -4.45 10.56 4.97
C VAL A 144 -4.31 11.93 5.62
N GLU A 145 -4.87 12.09 6.81
CA GLU A 145 -4.84 13.37 7.54
C GLU A 145 -3.42 13.78 7.94
N SER A 146 -2.59 12.81 8.33
CA SER A 146 -1.20 13.05 8.74
C SER A 146 -0.23 13.30 7.58
N CYS A 147 -0.64 13.06 6.33
CA CYS A 147 0.26 13.23 5.19
C CYS A 147 0.61 14.70 4.96
N THR A 148 1.84 15.10 5.25
CA THR A 148 2.32 16.48 5.10
C THR A 148 2.31 16.95 3.66
N GLN A 149 2.54 16.07 2.70
CA GLN A 149 2.58 16.35 1.27
C GLN A 149 1.21 16.23 0.58
N ARG A 150 0.15 15.83 1.33
CA ARG A 150 -1.16 15.53 0.74
C ARG A 150 -1.08 14.55 -0.45
N ALA A 151 -0.15 13.61 -0.33
CA ALA A 151 0.11 12.59 -1.34
C ALA A 151 -0.81 11.35 -1.21
N ILE A 152 -1.68 11.30 -0.22
CA ILE A 152 -2.58 10.19 0.04
C ILE A 152 -4.02 10.73 0.09
N GLU A 153 -4.91 10.12 -0.70
CA GLU A 153 -6.36 10.33 -0.57
C GLU A 153 -7.05 8.98 -0.34
N PHE A 154 -8.24 9.03 0.26
CA PHE A 154 -9.07 7.86 0.48
C PHE A 154 -10.52 8.18 0.15
N GLY A 155 -11.17 7.30 -0.60
CA GLY A 155 -12.55 7.50 -1.04
C GLY A 155 -13.02 6.44 -2.03
N PRO A 156 -14.15 6.67 -2.73
CA PRO A 156 -14.61 5.78 -3.79
C PRO A 156 -13.55 5.62 -4.88
N ILE A 157 -13.07 4.40 -5.07
CA ILE A 157 -11.91 4.14 -5.94
C ILE A 157 -12.16 4.55 -7.39
N ASP A 158 -13.38 4.38 -7.89
CA ASP A 158 -13.73 4.76 -9.26
C ASP A 158 -13.66 6.27 -9.46
N ALA A 159 -14.07 7.05 -8.44
CA ALA A 159 -13.94 8.50 -8.47
C ALA A 159 -12.48 8.94 -8.43
N LEU A 160 -11.66 8.29 -7.61
CA LEU A 160 -10.21 8.56 -7.53
C LEU A 160 -9.52 8.22 -8.86
N ARG A 161 -9.82 7.06 -9.44
CA ARG A 161 -9.28 6.65 -10.76
C ARG A 161 -9.72 7.60 -11.87
N LYS A 162 -10.97 8.06 -11.85
CA LYS A 162 -11.48 9.04 -12.81
C LYS A 162 -10.79 10.40 -12.68
N LYS A 163 -10.52 10.82 -11.45
CA LYS A 163 -9.91 12.14 -11.15
C LYS A 163 -8.41 12.16 -11.47
N TYR A 164 -7.69 11.10 -11.17
CA TYR A 164 -6.21 11.09 -11.18
C TYR A 164 -5.61 10.12 -12.19
N GLY A 165 -6.42 9.22 -12.76
CA GLY A 165 -5.90 8.05 -13.45
C GLY A 165 -5.34 7.01 -12.49
N SER A 166 -4.68 6.00 -13.04
CA SER A 166 -3.92 5.04 -12.26
C SER A 166 -2.84 4.42 -13.14
N THR A 167 -1.60 4.53 -12.70
CA THR A 167 -0.44 3.95 -13.39
C THR A 167 0.09 2.78 -12.57
N ALA A 168 0.30 1.65 -13.23
CA ALA A 168 0.96 0.51 -12.60
C ALA A 168 2.48 0.74 -12.62
N VAL A 169 3.12 0.67 -11.45
CA VAL A 169 4.54 1.00 -11.27
C VAL A 169 5.27 -0.05 -10.46
N ALA A 170 6.55 -0.26 -10.75
CA ALA A 170 7.44 -1.06 -9.92
C ALA A 170 7.62 -0.37 -8.54
N PRO A 171 7.86 -1.12 -7.48
CA PRO A 171 7.93 -2.57 -7.37
C PRO A 171 6.59 -3.23 -7.04
N LEU A 172 5.47 -2.56 -7.32
CA LEU A 172 4.16 -3.14 -7.03
C LEU A 172 3.86 -4.33 -7.93
N PRO A 173 3.18 -5.36 -7.42
CA PRO A 173 2.78 -6.51 -8.22
C PRO A 173 1.73 -6.14 -9.27
N PRO A 174 1.56 -6.96 -10.33
CA PRO A 174 0.55 -6.72 -11.35
C PRO A 174 -0.86 -6.59 -10.76
N VAL A 175 -1.61 -5.58 -11.21
CA VAL A 175 -2.97 -5.29 -10.74
C VAL A 175 -3.96 -6.42 -11.03
N THR A 176 -3.66 -7.26 -12.03
CA THR A 176 -4.48 -8.40 -12.46
C THR A 176 -4.58 -9.51 -11.41
N GLN A 177 -3.62 -9.62 -10.48
CA GLN A 177 -3.61 -10.68 -9.48
C GLN A 177 -4.77 -10.59 -8.49
N THR A 178 -5.09 -9.38 -8.00
CA THR A 178 -6.09 -9.21 -6.93
C THR A 178 -7.01 -8.01 -7.15
N LYS A 179 -6.85 -7.27 -8.24
CA LYS A 179 -7.58 -6.03 -8.53
C LYS A 179 -7.58 -5.09 -7.32
N PRO A 180 -6.43 -4.50 -6.94
CA PRO A 180 -6.32 -3.64 -5.77
C PRO A 180 -7.20 -2.39 -5.91
N ALA A 181 -7.91 -2.01 -4.86
CA ALA A 181 -8.61 -0.73 -4.78
C ALA A 181 -7.59 0.39 -4.48
N LEU A 182 -6.67 0.55 -5.40
CA LEU A 182 -5.55 1.49 -5.37
C LEU A 182 -5.49 2.25 -6.69
N ALA A 183 -5.24 3.54 -6.61
CA ALA A 183 -4.86 4.37 -7.75
C ALA A 183 -3.50 5.01 -7.44
N VAL A 184 -2.60 5.04 -8.40
CA VAL A 184 -1.26 5.59 -8.25
C VAL A 184 -1.00 6.63 -9.33
N HIS A 185 -0.56 7.82 -8.93
CA HIS A 185 0.06 8.78 -9.82
C HIS A 185 1.57 8.62 -9.76
N ALA A 186 2.17 8.25 -10.89
CA ALA A 186 3.59 7.95 -10.98
C ALA A 186 4.42 9.22 -11.26
N PRO A 187 5.63 9.35 -10.70
CA PRO A 187 6.58 10.39 -11.12
C PRO A 187 7.09 10.10 -12.54
N LYS A 188 7.67 11.10 -13.18
CA LYS A 188 8.18 10.99 -14.57
C LYS A 188 9.22 9.89 -14.78
N ASN A 189 10.01 9.60 -13.75
CA ASN A 189 11.07 8.58 -13.75
C ASN A 189 10.61 7.22 -13.21
N ALA A 190 9.33 7.02 -12.98
CA ALA A 190 8.79 5.74 -12.51
C ALA A 190 9.06 4.63 -13.51
N ARG A 191 9.36 3.45 -13.00
CA ARG A 191 9.58 2.23 -13.78
C ARG A 191 8.27 1.44 -13.91
N PRO A 192 8.06 0.74 -15.03
CA PRO A 192 6.87 -0.08 -15.22
C PRO A 192 6.86 -1.29 -14.27
N VAL A 193 5.68 -1.88 -14.06
CA VAL A 193 5.56 -3.14 -13.32
C VAL A 193 6.42 -4.23 -13.95
N GLY A 194 7.15 -4.96 -13.10
CA GLY A 194 8.08 -6.00 -13.53
C GLY A 194 9.49 -5.50 -13.84
N ASP A 195 9.74 -4.20 -13.72
CA ASP A 195 11.10 -3.67 -13.77
C ASP A 195 11.89 -4.17 -12.55
N ASP A 196 13.10 -4.69 -12.80
CA ASP A 196 14.04 -5.23 -11.83
C ASP A 196 15.37 -4.44 -11.78
N SER A 197 15.43 -3.32 -12.48
CA SER A 197 16.63 -2.46 -12.56
C SER A 197 16.91 -1.67 -11.28
N GLY A 198 15.95 -1.64 -10.37
CA GLY A 198 16.06 -0.94 -9.09
C GLY A 198 16.13 -1.88 -7.88
N THR A 199 16.47 -1.30 -6.75
CA THR A 199 16.45 -1.94 -5.43
C THR A 199 15.29 -1.43 -4.61
N VAL A 200 14.62 -2.35 -3.92
CA VAL A 200 13.53 -2.05 -2.98
C VAL A 200 14.12 -1.83 -1.59
N PHE A 201 13.89 -0.66 -1.03
CA PHE A 201 14.21 -0.38 0.36
C PHE A 201 12.93 -0.26 1.18
N LEU A 202 12.83 -1.07 2.23
CA LEU A 202 11.80 -1.00 3.26
C LEU A 202 12.43 -0.37 4.50
N HIS A 203 12.00 0.80 4.81
CA HIS A 203 12.53 1.55 5.96
C HIS A 203 11.55 1.50 7.13
#